data_005d28510177632de47e67b5673b48e5
#
_entry.id   005d28510177632de47e67b5673b48e5
#
_cell.length_a   1.000
_cell.length_b   1.000
_cell.length_c   1.000
_cell.angle_alpha   90.00
_cell.angle_beta   90.00
_cell.angle_gamma   90.00
#
_symmetry.space_group_name_H-M   'P 1'
#
loop_
_entity.id
_entity.type
_entity.pdbx_description
1 polymer ?
#
loop_
_entity_poly.entity_id
_entity_poly.type
_entity_poly.pdbx_seq_one_letter_code
_entity_poly.pdbx_strand_id
1 'polypeptide(L)'
;MRSVILSTLLLVLAVCTVSAQNRNTSICRLGFTYDISQSKNWGNNKPVIKSIIPYSSAEQAGIKKYDVIEEINGVPVTEISVDEIPQLLNPAGRNDVLLTISNLSSPSKQVLVKKDCKKSNAITEDQLASAYA
;
A
#
# COMPACT_ATOMS: atom_id res chain seq x y z
N MET A 1 19.00 -55.53 22.61
CA MET A 1 17.79 -54.69 22.42
C MET A 1 17.84 -53.32 23.14
N ARG A 2 18.91 -52.98 23.80
CA ARG A 2 19.02 -51.67 24.50
C ARG A 2 19.72 -50.57 23.69
N SER A 3 20.29 -50.86 22.55
CA SER A 3 21.03 -49.91 21.73
C SER A 3 20.20 -49.25 20.59
N VAL A 4 18.98 -49.70 20.36
CA VAL A 4 18.13 -49.14 19.32
C VAL A 4 17.35 -47.93 19.77
N ILE A 5 17.16 -47.76 21.07
CA ILE A 5 16.35 -46.66 21.64
C ILE A 5 17.16 -45.36 21.73
N LEU A 6 18.47 -45.44 21.82
CA LEU A 6 19.36 -44.29 21.89
C LEU A 6 19.61 -43.63 20.52
N SER A 7 19.38 -44.35 19.45
CA SER A 7 19.58 -43.84 18.09
C SER A 7 18.43 -42.98 17.59
N THR A 8 17.24 -43.15 18.14
CA THR A 8 16.05 -42.42 17.70
C THR A 8 15.87 -41.08 18.41
N LEU A 9 16.55 -40.86 19.51
CA LEU A 9 16.45 -39.58 20.24
C LEU A 9 17.38 -38.49 19.69
N LEU A 10 18.33 -38.87 18.85
CA LEU A 10 19.28 -37.90 18.26
C LEU A 10 18.78 -37.27 16.96
N LEU A 11 17.67 -37.75 16.42
CA LEU A 11 17.13 -37.29 15.13
C LEU A 11 16.09 -36.18 15.25
N VAL A 12 15.72 -35.76 16.45
CA VAL A 12 14.68 -34.73 16.68
C VAL A 12 15.25 -33.33 16.92
N LEU A 13 16.59 -33.20 16.94
CA LEU A 13 17.26 -31.89 16.94
C LEU A 13 17.51 -31.35 15.54
N ALA A 14 16.74 -31.80 14.56
CA ALA A 14 16.77 -31.26 13.22
C ALA A 14 15.99 -29.93 13.19
N VAL A 15 16.71 -28.86 13.45
CA VAL A 15 16.73 -27.72 12.56
C VAL A 15 15.45 -26.92 12.51
N CYS A 16 15.17 -26.16 13.55
CA CYS A 16 14.56 -24.86 13.34
C CYS A 16 15.61 -23.92 12.72
N THR A 17 15.94 -24.11 11.45
CA THR A 17 16.50 -23.02 10.67
C THR A 17 15.37 -22.01 10.49
N VAL A 18 15.29 -21.05 11.36
CA VAL A 18 14.54 -19.83 11.13
C VAL A 18 15.23 -19.20 9.94
N SER A 19 14.69 -19.44 8.75
CA SER A 19 15.03 -18.64 7.59
C SER A 19 14.60 -17.22 7.91
N ALA A 20 15.55 -16.36 8.26
CA ALA A 20 15.34 -14.94 8.31
C ALA A 20 14.99 -14.54 6.85
N GLN A 21 13.70 -14.51 6.55
CA GLN A 21 13.22 -13.97 5.30
C GLN A 21 13.52 -12.50 5.35
N ASN A 22 14.51 -12.10 4.56
CA ASN A 22 14.81 -10.72 4.29
C ASN A 22 13.58 -10.14 3.58
N ARG A 23 12.65 -9.62 4.36
CA ARG A 23 11.47 -8.93 3.86
C ARG A 23 11.94 -7.60 3.32
N ASN A 24 12.35 -7.57 2.07
CA ASN A 24 12.45 -6.34 1.32
C ASN A 24 11.03 -5.77 1.21
N THR A 25 10.59 -5.07 2.22
CA THR A 25 9.33 -4.36 2.23
C THR A 25 9.49 -3.14 1.35
N SER A 26 9.10 -3.25 0.10
CA SER A 26 8.96 -2.07 -0.75
C SER A 26 7.69 -1.33 -0.32
N ILE A 27 7.85 -0.08 0.14
CA ILE A 27 6.72 0.80 0.44
C ILE A 27 6.34 1.49 -0.87
N CYS A 28 5.19 1.12 -1.41
CA CYS A 28 4.64 1.74 -2.60
C CYS A 28 3.61 2.80 -2.21
N ARG A 29 3.70 3.98 -2.80
CA ARG A 29 2.79 5.10 -2.54
C ARG A 29 2.25 5.66 -3.83
N LEU A 30 0.99 6.07 -3.81
CA LEU A 30 0.36 6.77 -4.95
C LEU A 30 0.66 8.27 -4.95
N GLY A 31 1.08 8.82 -3.81
CA GLY A 31 1.46 10.21 -3.68
C GLY A 31 0.33 11.14 -3.27
N PHE A 32 -0.75 10.63 -2.71
CA PHE A 32 -1.82 11.43 -2.12
C PHE A 32 -2.32 10.82 -0.81
N THR A 33 -2.97 11.65 -0.03
CA THR A 33 -3.78 11.23 1.13
C THR A 33 -5.23 11.56 0.86
N TYR A 34 -6.14 10.82 1.48
CA TYR A 34 -7.58 11.04 1.32
C TYR A 34 -8.30 10.88 2.65
N ASP A 35 -9.45 11.49 2.75
CA ASP A 35 -10.43 11.28 3.82
C ASP A 35 -11.74 10.76 3.23
N ILE A 36 -12.47 9.97 4.00
CA ILE A 36 -13.81 9.52 3.59
C ILE A 36 -14.81 10.63 3.90
N SER A 37 -15.47 11.11 2.86
CA SER A 37 -16.46 12.20 2.99
C SER A 37 -17.71 11.71 3.71
N GLN A 38 -18.12 12.47 4.73
CA GLN A 38 -19.42 12.33 5.38
C GLN A 38 -20.46 13.31 4.82
N SER A 39 -20.07 14.12 3.85
CA SER A 39 -20.91 15.17 3.29
C SER A 39 -21.84 14.62 2.21
N LYS A 40 -23.12 14.95 2.34
CA LYS A 40 -24.14 14.65 1.31
C LYS A 40 -23.85 15.30 -0.03
N ASN A 41 -23.18 16.44 -0.04
CA ASN A 41 -22.84 17.19 -1.25
C ASN A 41 -21.76 16.52 -2.11
N TRP A 42 -20.90 15.73 -1.48
CA TRP A 42 -19.78 15.01 -2.13
C TRP A 42 -20.08 13.51 -2.32
N GLY A 43 -21.27 13.09 -1.92
CA GLY A 43 -21.61 11.67 -1.83
C GLY A 43 -21.07 11.04 -0.53
N ASN A 44 -21.94 10.33 0.18
CA ASN A 44 -21.57 9.64 1.40
C ASN A 44 -20.52 8.56 1.10
N ASN A 45 -19.51 8.48 1.95
CA ASN A 45 -18.45 7.46 1.93
C ASN A 45 -17.54 7.47 0.69
N LYS A 46 -17.46 8.57 -0.04
CA LYS A 46 -16.49 8.70 -1.14
C LYS A 46 -15.15 9.22 -0.63
N PRO A 47 -14.02 8.67 -1.13
CA PRO A 47 -12.71 9.21 -0.82
C PRO A 47 -12.53 10.60 -1.47
N VAL A 48 -12.13 11.58 -0.68
CA VAL A 48 -11.81 12.93 -1.12
C VAL A 48 -10.34 13.20 -0.91
N ILE A 49 -9.65 13.66 -1.92
CA ILE A 49 -8.21 13.95 -1.85
C ILE A 49 -7.95 15.08 -0.87
N LYS A 50 -7.18 14.79 0.16
CA LYS A 50 -6.82 15.74 1.23
C LYS A 50 -5.53 16.49 0.94
N SER A 51 -4.52 15.78 0.49
CA SER A 51 -3.23 16.37 0.16
C SER A 51 -2.53 15.60 -0.96
N ILE A 52 -1.69 16.31 -1.70
CA ILE A 52 -0.84 15.75 -2.76
C ILE A 52 0.62 15.91 -2.34
N ILE A 53 1.39 14.84 -2.48
CA ILE A 53 2.84 14.89 -2.25
C ILE A 53 3.49 15.54 -3.48
N PRO A 54 4.30 16.58 -3.31
CA PRO A 54 5.00 17.21 -4.42
C PRO A 54 5.88 16.21 -5.18
N TYR A 55 5.92 16.36 -6.49
CA TYR A 55 6.69 15.50 -7.40
C TYR A 55 6.31 14.02 -7.40
N SER A 56 5.12 13.70 -6.90
CA SER A 56 4.59 12.35 -6.89
C SER A 56 3.90 11.98 -8.20
N SER A 57 3.63 10.69 -8.38
CA SER A 57 2.85 10.20 -9.52
C SER A 57 1.43 10.77 -9.55
N ALA A 58 0.83 11.03 -8.38
CA ALA A 58 -0.48 11.66 -8.30
C ALA A 58 -0.48 13.08 -8.84
N GLU A 59 0.54 13.87 -8.50
CA GLU A 59 0.69 15.22 -9.04
C GLU A 59 0.90 15.19 -10.56
N GLN A 60 1.75 14.30 -11.04
CA GLN A 60 2.00 14.12 -12.48
C GLN A 60 0.76 13.67 -13.24
N ALA A 61 -0.11 12.87 -12.63
CA ALA A 61 -1.38 12.46 -13.20
C ALA A 61 -2.44 13.57 -13.22
N GLY A 62 -2.17 14.71 -12.58
CA GLY A 62 -3.06 15.86 -12.54
C GLY A 62 -4.15 15.76 -11.46
N ILE A 63 -3.97 14.91 -10.45
CA ILE A 63 -4.84 14.85 -9.28
C ILE A 63 -4.60 16.09 -8.43
N LYS A 64 -5.70 16.69 -7.95
CA LYS A 64 -5.67 17.91 -7.14
C LYS A 64 -6.37 17.68 -5.80
N LYS A 65 -6.02 18.50 -4.84
CA LYS A 65 -6.73 18.57 -3.56
C LYS A 65 -8.22 18.82 -3.80
N TYR A 66 -9.07 18.11 -3.05
CA TYR A 66 -10.53 18.10 -3.15
C TYR A 66 -11.12 17.37 -4.35
N ASP A 67 -10.31 16.72 -5.16
CA ASP A 67 -10.84 15.75 -6.11
C ASP A 67 -11.50 14.58 -5.38
N VAL A 68 -12.62 14.10 -5.91
CA VAL A 68 -13.37 12.96 -5.37
C VAL A 68 -13.07 11.73 -6.21
N ILE A 69 -12.74 10.62 -5.56
CA ILE A 69 -12.57 9.35 -6.25
C ILE A 69 -13.96 8.72 -6.44
N GLU A 70 -14.37 8.57 -7.67
CA GLU A 70 -15.65 7.97 -8.06
C GLU A 70 -15.53 6.47 -8.33
N GLU A 71 -14.44 6.05 -8.97
CA GLU A 71 -14.16 4.66 -9.29
C GLU A 71 -12.69 4.32 -9.09
N ILE A 72 -12.43 3.08 -8.71
CA ILE A 72 -11.08 2.51 -8.59
C ILE A 72 -11.00 1.28 -9.48
N ASN A 73 -10.15 1.31 -10.51
CA ASN A 73 -10.03 0.24 -11.51
C ASN A 73 -11.36 -0.14 -12.16
N GLY A 74 -12.23 0.83 -12.42
CA GLY A 74 -13.53 0.64 -13.03
C GLY A 74 -14.64 0.20 -12.07
N VAL A 75 -14.35 0.06 -10.77
CA VAL A 75 -15.35 -0.29 -9.77
C VAL A 75 -15.81 0.97 -9.04
N PRO A 76 -17.11 1.30 -9.07
CA PRO A 76 -17.66 2.44 -8.35
C PRO A 76 -17.40 2.33 -6.84
N VAL A 77 -16.92 3.40 -6.23
CA VAL A 77 -16.63 3.40 -4.77
C VAL A 77 -17.89 3.27 -3.92
N THR A 78 -19.06 3.54 -4.49
CA THR A 78 -20.36 3.33 -3.83
C THR A 78 -20.73 1.86 -3.66
N GLU A 79 -20.09 0.97 -4.43
CA GLU A 79 -20.30 -0.48 -4.38
C GLU A 79 -19.24 -1.18 -3.51
N ILE A 80 -18.32 -0.44 -2.95
CA ILE A 80 -17.18 -0.94 -2.18
C ILE A 80 -17.35 -0.52 -0.72
N SER A 81 -17.01 -1.41 0.22
CA SER A 81 -16.96 -1.00 1.62
C SER A 81 -15.77 -0.06 1.87
N VAL A 82 -15.92 0.85 2.83
CA VAL A 82 -14.84 1.80 3.18
C VAL A 82 -13.54 1.08 3.55
N ASP A 83 -13.65 -0.07 4.18
CA ASP A 83 -12.49 -0.87 4.60
C ASP A 83 -11.74 -1.55 3.43
N GLU A 84 -12.40 -1.72 2.29
CA GLU A 84 -11.80 -2.29 1.09
C GLU A 84 -11.05 -1.25 0.24
N ILE A 85 -11.37 0.02 0.38
CA ILE A 85 -10.77 1.12 -0.39
C ILE A 85 -9.23 1.12 -0.32
N PRO A 86 -8.59 1.01 0.87
CA PRO A 86 -7.13 0.99 0.95
C PRO A 86 -6.49 -0.17 0.18
N GLN A 87 -7.14 -1.32 0.15
CA GLN A 87 -6.65 -2.51 -0.55
C GLN A 87 -6.75 -2.34 -2.07
N LEU A 88 -7.83 -1.71 -2.55
CA LEU A 88 -8.02 -1.43 -3.97
C LEU A 88 -7.08 -0.32 -4.47
N LEU A 89 -6.75 0.65 -3.64
CA LEU A 89 -5.76 1.68 -3.95
C LEU A 89 -4.33 1.14 -3.92
N ASN A 90 -4.09 0.02 -3.26
CA ASN A 90 -2.77 -0.60 -3.19
C ASN A 90 -2.82 -2.10 -3.49
N PRO A 91 -3.33 -2.51 -4.68
CA PRO A 91 -3.43 -3.93 -5.01
C PRO A 91 -2.04 -4.58 -5.08
N ALA A 92 -1.93 -5.79 -4.54
CA ALA A 92 -0.72 -6.58 -4.64
C ALA A 92 -0.44 -6.96 -6.10
N GLY A 93 0.83 -6.87 -6.51
CA GLY A 93 1.26 -7.27 -7.86
C GLY A 93 0.93 -6.31 -8.99
N ARG A 94 0.35 -5.13 -8.72
CA ARG A 94 0.12 -4.07 -9.70
C ARG A 94 0.88 -2.81 -9.33
N ASN A 95 1.47 -2.18 -10.33
CA ASN A 95 2.26 -0.95 -10.17
C ASN A 95 1.48 0.31 -10.54
N ASP A 96 0.23 0.18 -10.90
CA ASP A 96 -0.65 1.27 -11.30
C ASP A 96 -2.07 1.08 -10.79
N VAL A 97 -2.79 2.18 -10.69
CA VAL A 97 -4.21 2.22 -10.34
C VAL A 97 -4.91 3.19 -11.27
N LEU A 98 -6.00 2.75 -11.90
CA LEU A 98 -6.86 3.61 -12.69
C LEU A 98 -7.92 4.22 -11.78
N LEU A 99 -7.96 5.54 -11.69
CA LEU A 99 -8.93 6.28 -10.91
C LEU A 99 -9.85 7.08 -11.81
N THR A 100 -11.15 7.04 -11.55
CA THR A 100 -12.09 8.02 -12.07
C THR A 100 -12.30 9.07 -10.99
N ILE A 101 -11.94 10.30 -11.27
CA ILE A 101 -12.02 11.42 -10.33
C ILE A 101 -12.95 12.51 -10.87
N SER A 102 -13.62 13.20 -9.97
CA SER A 102 -14.46 14.35 -10.28
C SER A 102 -14.19 15.48 -9.29
N ASN A 103 -14.54 16.69 -9.66
CA ASN A 103 -14.58 17.83 -8.75
C ASN A 103 -15.73 18.77 -9.13
N LEU A 104 -15.98 19.76 -8.27
CA LEU A 104 -17.08 20.71 -8.49
C LEU A 104 -16.92 21.56 -9.75
N SER A 105 -15.71 21.68 -10.28
CA SER A 105 -15.38 22.57 -11.39
C SER A 105 -15.17 21.82 -12.72
N SER A 106 -15.08 20.51 -12.69
CA SER A 106 -14.72 19.70 -13.87
C SER A 106 -15.52 18.40 -13.92
N PRO A 107 -15.89 17.94 -15.13
CA PRO A 107 -16.51 16.64 -15.29
C PRO A 107 -15.54 15.53 -14.85
N SER A 108 -16.09 14.34 -14.62
CA SER A 108 -15.29 13.18 -14.26
C SER A 108 -14.28 12.85 -15.37
N LYS A 109 -13.08 12.50 -14.94
CA LYS A 109 -11.98 12.07 -15.83
C LYS A 109 -11.29 10.84 -15.27
N GLN A 110 -10.76 10.03 -16.15
CA GLN A 110 -9.92 8.89 -15.76
C GLN A 110 -8.45 9.30 -15.73
N VAL A 111 -7.75 8.89 -14.69
CA VAL A 111 -6.32 9.11 -14.52
C VAL A 111 -5.65 7.81 -14.11
N LEU A 112 -4.52 7.51 -14.74
CA LEU A 112 -3.68 6.38 -14.36
C LEU A 112 -2.57 6.88 -13.43
N VAL A 113 -2.56 6.37 -12.21
CA VAL A 113 -1.56 6.73 -11.20
C VAL A 113 -0.60 5.56 -11.02
N LYS A 114 0.68 5.79 -11.25
CA LYS A 114 1.73 4.82 -11.00
C LYS A 114 2.12 4.85 -9.53
N LYS A 115 2.42 3.68 -8.98
CA LYS A 115 2.94 3.59 -7.62
C LYS A 115 4.44 3.91 -7.63
N ASP A 116 4.85 4.82 -6.76
CA ASP A 116 6.26 5.04 -6.45
C ASP A 116 6.68 4.05 -5.37
N CYS A 117 7.37 3.01 -5.79
CA CYS A 117 7.89 1.99 -4.89
C CYS A 117 9.34 2.32 -4.53
N LYS A 118 9.57 2.74 -3.30
CA LYS A 118 10.93 2.88 -2.76
C LYS A 118 11.30 1.59 -2.03
N LYS A 119 12.45 1.03 -2.38
CA LYS A 119 13.05 -0.02 -1.57
C LYS A 119 13.35 0.59 -0.21
N SER A 120 12.70 0.08 0.83
CA SER A 120 13.14 0.36 2.19
C SER A 120 14.51 -0.32 2.33
N ASN A 121 15.57 0.46 2.27
CA ASN A 121 16.85 -0.02 2.75
C ASN A 121 16.65 -0.26 4.24
N ALA A 122 16.50 -1.51 4.63
CA ALA A 122 16.54 -1.87 6.03
C ALA A 122 17.83 -1.27 6.59
N ILE A 123 17.69 -0.40 7.58
CA ILE A 123 18.85 0.13 8.31
C ILE A 123 19.60 -1.09 8.84
N THR A 124 20.78 -1.35 8.31
CA THR A 124 21.62 -2.43 8.79
C THR A 124 22.04 -2.11 10.23
N GLU A 125 22.23 -3.13 11.04
CA GLU A 125 22.67 -2.94 12.43
C GLU A 125 23.95 -2.08 12.50
N ASP A 126 24.80 -2.14 11.50
CA ASP A 126 26.00 -1.31 11.39
C ASP A 126 25.66 0.18 11.24
N GLN A 127 24.58 0.54 10.58
CA GLN A 127 24.14 1.92 10.48
C GLN A 127 23.51 2.43 11.78
N LEU A 128 22.86 1.54 12.53
CA LEU A 128 22.34 1.87 13.86
C LEU A 128 23.49 2.05 14.87
N ALA A 129 24.51 1.19 14.86
CA ALA A 129 25.68 1.31 15.71
C ALA A 129 26.45 2.61 15.43
N SER A 130 26.54 3.04 14.19
CA SER A 130 27.17 4.30 13.79
C SER A 130 26.41 5.55 14.27
N ALA A 131 25.08 5.46 14.39
CA ALA A 131 24.25 6.59 14.86
C ALA A 131 24.32 6.81 16.38
N TYR A 132 24.75 5.81 17.16
CA TYR A 132 24.86 5.85 18.62
C TYR A 132 26.31 5.88 19.14
N ALA A 133 27.26 5.96 18.23
CA ALA A 133 28.69 6.06 18.60
C ALA A 133 29.09 7.49 18.98
#